data_980a13d9e743488cc94582b12811bb73
#
_entry.id   980a13d9e743488cc94582b12811bb73
#
_cell.length_a   1.000
_cell.length_b   1.000
_cell.length_c   1.000
_cell.angle_alpha   90.00
_cell.angle_beta   90.00
_cell.angle_gamma   90.00
#
_symmetry.space_group_name_H-M   'P 1'
#
loop_
_entity.id
_entity.type
_entity.pdbx_description
1 polymer ?
#
loop_
_entity_poly.entity_id
_entity_poly.type
_entity_poly.pdbx_seq_one_letter_code
_entity_poly.pdbx_strand_id
1 'polypeptide(L)'
;MYQVVGCFGIPLARLRAKRKNIMKRVLTLVAVSNFLTLLCVAQPLTIDDCMRYAVENSVSVGRQQLAHDDSKTNYSEAVASLFPAVNGSVGGAMNFGRGIDPATNAYTSVTTFNNAYGISGSMPIFSGLQGINTVRAMKVARERGAVDTEIARDEVAMQTLSAYMDVVYYTEAVKIAREQLEASRRTLELVRRQEELGTKSAADVAEIESQEANYDYLLTTEENNLALAYIKLREVMNYPQGEKLEIVTDIDLEALPSATSEQALLDYALANNPKIIASRHATEQSRLNLARAKGAYSPSLYLYGGYNTSYYIDFDNKAAYDPFGTQFRNNRGGYIQLSLSIPIFNGLSARSSKRRAANAYRSAQLEQVAVERAVESEVSQTWQQMHGFGKQYVQGEKKVSAAQLAYDGAERKFENGLISALDLQTAANTLLQAKSDKLRARLQYIVKSRMVDYYNGMPLIR
;
A
#
# COMPACT_ATOMS: atom_id res chain seq x y z
N MET A 1 52.11 -34.81 53.04
CA MET A 1 52.14 -33.91 54.22
C MET A 1 50.99 -32.92 54.03
N TYR A 2 49.91 -33.13 54.78
CA TYR A 2 48.93 -32.21 55.36
C TYR A 2 48.32 -31.13 54.52
N GLN A 3 46.99 -31.23 54.21
CA GLN A 3 45.83 -30.63 54.96
C GLN A 3 45.66 -29.12 54.58
N VAL A 4 44.45 -28.59 54.32
CA VAL A 4 43.14 -28.55 55.00
C VAL A 4 42.03 -28.05 54.09
N VAL A 5 40.98 -28.76 53.91
CA VAL A 5 39.53 -28.61 54.13
C VAL A 5 39.04 -27.17 54.46
N GLY A 6 38.04 -26.74 53.74
CA GLY A 6 37.16 -25.61 54.07
C GLY A 6 35.79 -25.77 53.39
N CYS A 7 34.87 -26.50 54.04
CA CYS A 7 33.43 -26.59 53.72
C CYS A 7 32.77 -25.23 53.90
N PHE A 8 32.02 -24.75 52.87
CA PHE A 8 30.88 -23.85 53.07
C PHE A 8 29.60 -24.53 52.54
N GLY A 9 28.95 -25.22 53.48
CA GLY A 9 27.62 -25.75 53.29
C GLY A 9 26.58 -24.64 53.31
N ILE A 10 26.04 -24.28 52.15
CA ILE A 10 24.82 -23.47 52.07
C ILE A 10 23.63 -24.43 52.21
N PRO A 11 22.72 -24.23 53.18
CA PRO A 11 21.63 -25.17 53.41
C PRO A 11 20.65 -25.14 52.26
N LEU A 12 20.54 -26.26 51.53
CA LEU A 12 19.63 -26.52 50.40
C LEU A 12 18.15 -26.16 50.69
N ALA A 13 17.76 -26.05 51.93
CA ALA A 13 16.41 -25.61 52.35
C ALA A 13 16.12 -24.14 52.03
N ARG A 14 17.13 -23.22 52.14
CA ARG A 14 16.93 -21.79 51.81
C ARG A 14 16.83 -21.54 50.31
N LEU A 15 17.48 -22.34 49.49
CA LEU A 15 17.38 -22.25 48.02
C LEU A 15 16.02 -22.75 47.51
N ARG A 16 15.44 -23.80 48.14
CA ARG A 16 14.09 -24.28 47.77
C ARG A 16 12.98 -23.30 48.17
N ALA A 17 13.09 -22.62 49.31
CA ALA A 17 12.13 -21.61 49.75
C ALA A 17 12.18 -20.35 48.84
N LYS A 18 13.39 -19.91 48.45
CA LYS A 18 13.56 -18.78 47.53
C LYS A 18 13.03 -19.09 46.13
N ARG A 19 13.24 -20.30 45.62
CA ARG A 19 12.72 -20.78 44.33
C ARG A 19 11.18 -20.87 44.30
N LYS A 20 10.54 -21.34 45.39
CA LYS A 20 9.08 -21.38 45.55
C LYS A 20 8.46 -19.97 45.59
N ASN A 21 9.11 -19.01 46.23
CA ASN A 21 8.63 -17.62 46.26
C ASN A 21 8.82 -16.89 44.94
N ILE A 22 9.89 -17.14 44.19
CA ILE A 22 10.10 -16.61 42.85
C ILE A 22 9.08 -17.21 41.88
N MET A 23 8.84 -18.52 41.95
CA MET A 23 7.85 -19.19 41.10
C MET A 23 6.41 -18.72 41.39
N LYS A 24 6.05 -18.46 42.68
CA LYS A 24 4.75 -17.86 43.03
C LYS A 24 4.63 -16.42 42.50
N ARG A 25 5.70 -15.61 42.55
CA ARG A 25 5.70 -14.24 42.02
C ARG A 25 5.63 -14.21 40.48
N VAL A 26 6.28 -15.15 39.79
CA VAL A 26 6.19 -15.31 38.35
C VAL A 26 4.79 -15.80 37.94
N LEU A 27 4.20 -16.75 38.67
CA LEU A 27 2.83 -17.22 38.40
C LEU A 27 1.78 -16.10 38.65
N THR A 28 1.95 -15.29 39.69
CA THR A 28 1.07 -14.13 39.94
C THR A 28 1.24 -13.03 38.89
N LEU A 29 2.47 -12.76 38.43
CA LEU A 29 2.73 -11.82 37.35
C LEU A 29 2.15 -12.28 36.00
N VAL A 30 2.26 -13.58 35.70
CA VAL A 30 1.65 -14.17 34.48
C VAL A 30 0.12 -14.21 34.59
N ALA A 31 -0.45 -14.47 35.77
CA ALA A 31 -1.89 -14.44 36.01
C ALA A 31 -2.44 -13.01 35.93
N VAL A 32 -1.72 -12.00 36.45
CA VAL A 32 -2.09 -10.58 36.35
C VAL A 32 -1.94 -10.07 34.93
N SER A 33 -0.91 -10.50 34.20
CA SER A 33 -0.74 -10.17 32.77
C SER A 33 -1.86 -10.76 31.92
N ASN A 34 -2.28 -12.01 32.14
CA ASN A 34 -3.42 -12.61 31.44
C ASN A 34 -4.79 -12.03 31.88
N PHE A 35 -4.90 -11.49 33.09
CA PHE A 35 -6.14 -10.83 33.54
C PHE A 35 -6.27 -9.40 32.99
N LEU A 36 -5.17 -8.71 32.72
CA LEU A 36 -5.19 -7.40 32.04
C LEU A 36 -5.55 -7.49 30.55
N THR A 37 -5.28 -8.63 29.91
CA THR A 37 -5.65 -8.84 28.48
C THR A 37 -7.13 -9.21 28.31
N LEU A 38 -7.84 -9.62 29.36
CA LEU A 38 -9.29 -9.94 29.32
C LEU A 38 -10.22 -8.74 29.50
N LEU A 39 -9.70 -7.55 29.78
CA LEU A 39 -10.48 -6.31 29.92
C LEU A 39 -10.29 -5.37 28.72
N CYS A 40 -9.82 -5.87 27.59
CA CYS A 40 -9.93 -5.12 26.34
C CYS A 40 -11.41 -5.23 25.88
N VAL A 41 -12.29 -4.47 26.49
CA VAL A 41 -13.59 -4.12 25.89
C VAL A 41 -13.20 -3.47 24.58
N ALA A 42 -13.49 -4.12 23.46
CA ALA A 42 -13.25 -3.56 22.15
C ALA A 42 -14.02 -2.23 22.08
N GLN A 43 -13.30 -1.13 22.24
CA GLN A 43 -13.90 0.19 22.02
C GLN A 43 -14.28 0.28 20.54
N PRO A 44 -15.47 0.82 20.23
CA PRO A 44 -15.85 0.99 18.85
C PRO A 44 -14.81 1.89 18.15
N LEU A 45 -14.31 1.42 17.01
CA LEU A 45 -13.26 2.09 16.27
C LEU A 45 -13.80 3.38 15.63
N THR A 46 -13.05 4.44 15.80
CA THR A 46 -13.30 5.69 15.07
C THR A 46 -12.86 5.56 13.61
N ILE A 47 -13.24 6.51 12.77
CA ILE A 47 -12.83 6.57 11.38
C ILE A 47 -11.30 6.65 11.25
N ASP A 48 -10.64 7.43 12.10
CA ASP A 48 -9.19 7.60 12.08
C ASP A 48 -8.48 6.32 12.56
N ASP A 49 -9.04 5.60 13.53
CA ASP A 49 -8.53 4.29 13.97
C ASP A 49 -8.66 3.24 12.87
N CYS A 50 -9.79 3.21 12.16
CA CYS A 50 -10.00 2.31 11.02
C CYS A 50 -9.01 2.59 9.89
N MET A 51 -8.79 3.86 9.54
CA MET A 51 -7.82 4.26 8.51
C MET A 51 -6.39 3.91 8.93
N ARG A 52 -6.02 4.17 10.18
CA ARG A 52 -4.69 3.83 10.71
C ARG A 52 -4.45 2.34 10.66
N TYR A 53 -5.40 1.56 11.17
CA TYR A 53 -5.32 0.10 11.14
C TYR A 53 -5.21 -0.43 9.70
N ALA A 54 -6.02 0.09 8.78
CA ALA A 54 -5.98 -0.29 7.37
C ALA A 54 -4.62 -0.03 6.75
N VAL A 55 -4.03 1.15 6.95
CA VAL A 55 -2.71 1.51 6.42
C VAL A 55 -1.60 0.63 6.98
N GLU A 56 -1.63 0.34 8.29
CA GLU A 56 -0.63 -0.48 8.97
C GLU A 56 -0.69 -1.95 8.53
N ASN A 57 -1.88 -2.47 8.23
CA ASN A 57 -2.10 -3.88 7.87
C ASN A 57 -2.31 -4.13 6.38
N SER A 58 -2.22 -3.08 5.54
CA SER A 58 -2.46 -3.19 4.10
C SER A 58 -1.37 -3.97 3.37
N VAL A 59 -1.79 -4.99 2.61
CA VAL A 59 -0.92 -5.74 1.71
C VAL A 59 -0.36 -4.84 0.59
N SER A 60 -1.15 -3.90 0.07
CA SER A 60 -0.70 -2.98 -0.99
C SER A 60 0.38 -2.02 -0.50
N VAL A 61 0.23 -1.45 0.70
CA VAL A 61 1.24 -0.61 1.35
C VAL A 61 2.51 -1.43 1.63
N GLY A 62 2.37 -2.65 2.17
CA GLY A 62 3.51 -3.53 2.42
C GLY A 62 4.30 -3.86 1.14
N ARG A 63 3.61 -4.16 0.04
CA ARG A 63 4.25 -4.39 -1.27
C ARG A 63 4.98 -3.15 -1.78
N GLN A 64 4.40 -1.97 -1.63
CA GLN A 64 5.03 -0.73 -2.06
C GLN A 64 6.24 -0.37 -1.19
N GLN A 65 6.19 -0.68 0.11
CA GLN A 65 7.34 -0.53 1.01
C GLN A 65 8.51 -1.44 0.58
N LEU A 66 8.24 -2.70 0.22
CA LEU A 66 9.26 -3.62 -0.31
C LEU A 66 9.84 -3.10 -1.64
N ALA A 67 9.01 -2.56 -2.54
CA ALA A 67 9.48 -1.94 -3.79
C ALA A 67 10.37 -0.71 -3.53
N HIS A 68 10.06 0.08 -2.48
CA HIS A 68 10.94 1.16 -2.03
C HIS A 68 12.27 0.62 -1.49
N ASP A 69 12.28 -0.47 -0.71
CA ASP A 69 13.50 -1.09 -0.20
C ASP A 69 14.35 -1.68 -1.33
N ASP A 70 13.73 -2.26 -2.37
CA ASP A 70 14.41 -2.65 -3.60
C ASP A 70 15.06 -1.44 -4.29
N SER A 71 14.39 -0.29 -4.32
CA SER A 71 14.96 0.94 -4.89
C SER A 71 16.17 1.47 -4.11
N LYS A 72 16.19 1.31 -2.77
CA LYS A 72 17.36 1.61 -1.93
C LYS A 72 18.53 0.67 -2.25
N THR A 73 18.23 -0.61 -2.42
CA THR A 73 19.22 -1.64 -2.77
C THR A 73 19.82 -1.35 -4.15
N ASN A 74 18.99 -1.05 -5.15
CA ASN A 74 19.42 -0.69 -6.50
C ASN A 74 20.28 0.59 -6.50
N TYR A 75 19.97 1.57 -5.65
CA TYR A 75 20.82 2.75 -5.49
C TYR A 75 22.20 2.38 -4.89
N SER A 76 22.21 1.53 -3.85
CA SER A 76 23.45 1.07 -3.22
C SER A 76 24.30 0.26 -4.20
N GLU A 77 23.69 -0.60 -5.01
CA GLU A 77 24.34 -1.36 -6.07
C GLU A 77 24.94 -0.42 -7.14
N ALA A 78 24.17 0.58 -7.57
CA ALA A 78 24.63 1.57 -8.54
C ALA A 78 25.86 2.37 -8.01
N VAL A 79 25.89 2.70 -6.72
CA VAL A 79 27.06 3.32 -6.09
C VAL A 79 28.24 2.34 -6.05
N ALA A 80 27.97 1.09 -5.64
CA ALA A 80 29.00 0.04 -5.56
C ALA A 80 29.63 -0.28 -6.92
N SER A 81 28.86 -0.16 -8.01
CA SER A 81 29.35 -0.40 -9.37
C SER A 81 30.45 0.57 -9.85
N LEU A 82 30.67 1.68 -9.11
CA LEU A 82 31.79 2.60 -9.35
C LEU A 82 33.10 2.12 -8.71
N PHE A 83 33.06 1.14 -7.82
CA PHE A 83 34.21 0.57 -7.13
C PHE A 83 34.70 -0.70 -7.84
N PRO A 84 35.92 -1.21 -7.52
CA PRO A 84 36.45 -2.42 -8.10
C PRO A 84 35.57 -3.63 -7.80
N ALA A 85 35.26 -4.43 -8.85
CA ALA A 85 34.73 -5.77 -8.67
C ALA A 85 35.92 -6.75 -8.58
N VAL A 86 35.95 -7.58 -7.53
CA VAL A 86 37.00 -8.56 -7.28
C VAL A 86 36.42 -9.97 -7.34
N ASN A 87 37.06 -10.84 -8.15
CA ASN A 87 36.61 -12.21 -8.34
C ASN A 87 37.79 -13.18 -8.10
N GLY A 88 37.50 -14.26 -7.35
CA GLY A 88 38.41 -15.40 -7.25
C GLY A 88 38.00 -16.50 -8.23
N SER A 89 38.96 -17.13 -8.88
CA SER A 89 38.71 -18.24 -9.80
C SER A 89 39.62 -19.40 -9.51
N VAL A 90 39.08 -20.61 -9.59
CA VAL A 90 39.82 -21.86 -9.57
C VAL A 90 39.26 -22.69 -10.72
N GLY A 91 40.15 -23.11 -11.62
CA GLY A 91 39.80 -23.93 -12.76
C GLY A 91 40.73 -25.09 -12.90
N GLY A 92 40.23 -26.25 -13.37
CA GLY A 92 41.04 -27.40 -13.75
C GLY A 92 40.56 -27.96 -15.08
N ALA A 93 41.49 -28.34 -15.96
CA ALA A 93 41.16 -28.95 -17.23
C ALA A 93 42.07 -30.13 -17.49
N MET A 94 41.51 -31.23 -17.98
CA MET A 94 42.22 -32.34 -18.56
C MET A 94 42.15 -32.20 -20.08
N ASN A 95 43.31 -32.28 -20.74
CA ASN A 95 43.37 -32.22 -22.18
C ASN A 95 43.93 -33.56 -22.69
N PHE A 96 43.31 -34.10 -23.73
CA PHE A 96 43.66 -35.37 -24.36
C PHE A 96 44.05 -35.10 -25.81
N GLY A 97 45.19 -35.61 -26.24
CA GLY A 97 45.65 -35.48 -27.60
C GLY A 97 46.85 -34.54 -27.78
N ARG A 98 47.02 -33.96 -28.96
CA ARG A 98 48.18 -33.15 -29.29
C ARG A 98 48.09 -31.74 -28.75
N GLY A 99 48.99 -31.36 -27.85
CA GLY A 99 49.09 -30.02 -27.25
C GLY A 99 50.53 -29.51 -27.26
N ILE A 100 50.72 -28.26 -26.81
CA ILE A 100 52.05 -27.68 -26.56
C ILE A 100 52.40 -27.93 -25.11
N ASP A 101 53.55 -28.59 -24.91
CA ASP A 101 54.11 -28.76 -23.56
C ASP A 101 54.76 -27.44 -23.10
N PRO A 102 54.33 -26.84 -22.00
CA PRO A 102 54.86 -25.57 -21.49
C PRO A 102 56.33 -25.65 -21.04
N ALA A 103 56.84 -26.84 -20.71
CA ALA A 103 58.22 -26.99 -20.26
C ALA A 103 59.20 -27.04 -21.42
N THR A 104 58.81 -27.68 -22.52
CA THR A 104 59.69 -27.88 -23.69
C THR A 104 59.35 -27.03 -24.91
N ASN A 105 58.19 -26.39 -24.87
CA ASN A 105 57.55 -25.62 -25.95
C ASN A 105 57.42 -26.42 -27.27
N ALA A 106 57.38 -27.77 -27.17
CA ALA A 106 57.19 -28.68 -28.26
C ALA A 106 55.80 -29.27 -28.34
N TYR A 107 55.32 -29.67 -29.52
CA TYR A 107 54.12 -30.43 -29.70
C TYR A 107 54.23 -31.85 -29.20
N THR A 108 53.43 -32.26 -28.29
CA THR A 108 53.35 -33.60 -27.75
C THR A 108 51.89 -34.12 -27.77
N SER A 109 51.75 -35.45 -27.93
CA SER A 109 50.42 -36.10 -27.89
C SER A 109 50.29 -36.86 -26.59
N VAL A 110 49.75 -36.22 -25.60
CA VAL A 110 49.76 -36.70 -24.22
C VAL A 110 48.43 -36.32 -23.48
N THR A 111 48.20 -36.96 -22.35
CA THR A 111 47.13 -36.56 -21.41
C THR A 111 47.74 -35.60 -20.40
N THR A 112 47.25 -34.37 -20.40
CA THR A 112 47.73 -33.32 -19.48
C THR A 112 46.63 -32.84 -18.56
N PHE A 113 47.01 -32.43 -17.36
CA PHE A 113 46.14 -31.71 -16.42
C PHE A 113 46.77 -30.36 -16.13
N ASN A 114 45.94 -29.34 -16.29
CA ASN A 114 46.29 -27.99 -15.88
C ASN A 114 45.28 -27.48 -14.85
N ASN A 115 45.76 -26.77 -13.85
CA ASN A 115 44.94 -26.12 -12.85
C ASN A 115 45.40 -24.67 -12.74
N ALA A 116 44.42 -23.74 -12.69
CA ALA A 116 44.69 -22.32 -12.60
C ALA A 116 43.96 -21.73 -11.39
N TYR A 117 44.64 -20.89 -10.65
CA TYR A 117 44.13 -20.16 -9.52
C TYR A 117 44.36 -18.68 -9.76
N GLY A 118 43.33 -17.85 -9.53
CA GLY A 118 43.47 -16.42 -9.74
C GLY A 118 42.54 -15.58 -8.90
N ILE A 119 43.03 -14.39 -8.59
CA ILE A 119 42.19 -13.29 -8.09
C ILE A 119 42.33 -12.17 -9.12
N SER A 120 41.22 -11.66 -9.62
CA SER A 120 41.22 -10.57 -10.60
C SER A 120 40.22 -9.48 -10.15
N GLY A 121 40.56 -8.24 -10.42
CA GLY A 121 39.73 -7.10 -10.19
C GLY A 121 39.56 -6.25 -11.44
N SER A 122 38.44 -5.62 -11.59
CA SER A 122 38.19 -4.63 -12.64
C SER A 122 37.45 -3.42 -12.07
N MET A 123 37.81 -2.23 -12.54
CA MET A 123 37.19 -0.97 -12.11
C MET A 123 37.01 -0.03 -13.32
N PRO A 124 35.81 0.54 -13.53
CA PRO A 124 35.59 1.57 -14.52
C PRO A 124 36.19 2.90 -14.01
N ILE A 125 37.21 3.42 -14.68
CA ILE A 125 37.76 4.75 -14.38
C ILE A 125 36.94 5.83 -15.06
N PHE A 126 36.54 5.58 -16.30
CA PHE A 126 35.68 6.48 -17.08
C PHE A 126 34.82 5.67 -18.06
N SER A 127 33.55 5.98 -18.13
CA SER A 127 32.60 5.31 -19.06
C SER A 127 31.60 6.33 -19.65
N GLY A 128 32.09 7.50 -20.04
CA GLY A 128 31.24 8.54 -20.62
C GLY A 128 30.14 9.05 -19.67
N LEU A 129 30.44 9.11 -18.37
CA LEU A 129 29.52 9.49 -17.29
C LEU A 129 28.32 8.55 -17.13
N GLN A 130 28.31 7.36 -17.76
CA GLN A 130 27.19 6.41 -17.66
C GLN A 130 26.98 5.95 -16.22
N GLY A 131 28.03 5.56 -15.49
CA GLY A 131 27.97 5.14 -14.09
C GLY A 131 27.40 6.24 -13.20
N ILE A 132 27.91 7.46 -13.33
CA ILE A 132 27.43 8.62 -12.54
C ILE A 132 25.96 8.92 -12.81
N ASN A 133 25.53 8.89 -14.07
CA ASN A 133 24.13 9.10 -14.44
C ASN A 133 23.24 7.95 -13.98
N THR A 134 23.76 6.71 -13.91
CA THR A 134 23.04 5.57 -13.31
C THR A 134 22.82 5.81 -11.82
N VAL A 135 23.85 6.19 -11.06
CA VAL A 135 23.73 6.51 -9.63
C VAL A 135 22.70 7.61 -9.40
N ARG A 136 22.74 8.70 -10.20
CA ARG A 136 21.74 9.78 -10.10
C ARG A 136 20.35 9.30 -10.43
N ALA A 137 20.17 8.48 -11.46
CA ALA A 137 18.87 7.92 -11.83
C ALA A 137 18.31 7.00 -10.72
N MET A 138 19.16 6.17 -10.10
CA MET A 138 18.75 5.31 -8.98
C MET A 138 18.47 6.10 -7.72
N LYS A 139 19.18 7.22 -7.48
CA LYS A 139 18.86 8.15 -6.39
C LYS A 139 17.44 8.70 -6.53
N VAL A 140 17.09 9.22 -7.71
CA VAL A 140 15.75 9.74 -8.00
C VAL A 140 14.69 8.62 -7.92
N ALA A 141 15.02 7.40 -8.38
CA ALA A 141 14.13 6.25 -8.23
C ALA A 141 13.84 5.91 -6.76
N ARG A 142 14.85 6.00 -5.88
CA ARG A 142 14.69 5.81 -4.44
C ARG A 142 13.80 6.90 -3.82
N GLU A 143 14.00 8.15 -4.19
CA GLU A 143 13.18 9.28 -3.73
C GLU A 143 11.73 9.12 -4.20
N ARG A 144 11.52 8.72 -5.45
CA ARG A 144 10.20 8.39 -5.99
C ARG A 144 9.54 7.23 -5.21
N GLY A 145 10.27 6.15 -4.89
CA GLY A 145 9.74 5.02 -4.15
C GLY A 145 9.19 5.38 -2.76
N ALA A 146 9.77 6.40 -2.09
CA ALA A 146 9.23 6.93 -0.85
C ALA A 146 7.87 7.61 -1.08
N VAL A 147 7.77 8.45 -2.12
CA VAL A 147 6.53 9.15 -2.49
C VAL A 147 5.45 8.15 -2.95
N ASP A 148 5.81 7.14 -3.74
CA ASP A 148 4.89 6.08 -4.18
C ASP A 148 4.33 5.29 -2.97
N THR A 149 5.11 5.14 -1.89
CA THR A 149 4.64 4.53 -0.63
C THR A 149 3.62 5.43 0.09
N GLU A 150 3.83 6.73 0.07
CA GLU A 150 2.88 7.71 0.61
C GLU A 150 1.57 7.69 -0.18
N ILE A 151 1.62 7.70 -1.51
CA ILE A 151 0.44 7.54 -2.38
C ILE A 151 -0.35 6.29 -2.02
N ALA A 152 0.32 5.14 -1.84
CA ALA A 152 -0.34 3.89 -1.49
C ALA A 152 -1.03 3.95 -0.12
N ARG A 153 -0.45 4.65 0.86
CA ARG A 153 -1.06 4.89 2.17
C ARG A 153 -2.31 5.76 2.07
N ASP A 154 -2.23 6.86 1.32
CA ASP A 154 -3.35 7.76 1.09
C ASP A 154 -4.50 7.06 0.37
N GLU A 155 -4.20 6.23 -0.63
CA GLU A 155 -5.21 5.46 -1.36
C GLU A 155 -5.95 4.48 -0.44
N VAL A 156 -5.23 3.76 0.43
CA VAL A 156 -5.84 2.85 1.41
C VAL A 156 -6.66 3.62 2.43
N ALA A 157 -6.18 4.75 2.92
CA ALA A 157 -6.93 5.60 3.85
C ALA A 157 -8.23 6.12 3.21
N MET A 158 -8.18 6.60 1.96
CA MET A 158 -9.37 7.06 1.22
C MET A 158 -10.38 5.94 0.95
N GLN A 159 -9.91 4.74 0.60
CA GLN A 159 -10.77 3.57 0.41
C GLN A 159 -11.45 3.17 1.73
N THR A 160 -10.71 3.21 2.84
CA THR A 160 -11.24 2.91 4.18
C THR A 160 -12.26 3.96 4.60
N LEU A 161 -11.98 5.25 4.36
CA LEU A 161 -12.94 6.34 4.61
C LEU A 161 -14.26 6.09 3.88
N SER A 162 -14.21 5.74 2.59
CA SER A 162 -15.40 5.45 1.80
C SER A 162 -16.17 4.24 2.34
N ALA A 163 -15.48 3.12 2.59
CA ALA A 163 -16.10 1.90 3.11
C ALA A 163 -16.70 2.10 4.53
N TYR A 164 -16.05 2.91 5.37
CA TYR A 164 -16.58 3.28 6.68
C TYR A 164 -17.88 4.08 6.56
N MET A 165 -17.91 5.07 5.64
CA MET A 165 -19.12 5.87 5.40
C MET A 165 -20.26 5.04 4.81
N ASP A 166 -19.98 4.00 4.05
CA ASP A 166 -20.99 3.05 3.58
C ASP A 166 -21.63 2.29 4.76
N VAL A 167 -20.83 1.83 5.74
CA VAL A 167 -21.38 1.20 6.96
C VAL A 167 -22.24 2.18 7.75
N VAL A 168 -21.79 3.42 7.92
CA VAL A 168 -22.58 4.46 8.60
C VAL A 168 -23.91 4.72 7.86
N TYR A 169 -23.85 4.83 6.53
CA TYR A 169 -25.02 5.01 5.69
C TYR A 169 -26.05 3.89 5.87
N TYR A 170 -25.64 2.64 5.73
CA TYR A 170 -26.56 1.52 5.83
C TYR A 170 -27.04 1.27 7.26
N THR A 171 -26.25 1.62 8.28
CA THR A 171 -26.71 1.60 9.68
C THR A 171 -27.88 2.55 9.89
N GLU A 172 -27.81 3.77 9.37
CA GLU A 172 -28.88 4.74 9.46
C GLU A 172 -30.06 4.38 8.52
N ALA A 173 -29.79 3.83 7.33
CA ALA A 173 -30.83 3.36 6.41
C ALA A 173 -31.67 2.22 7.02
N VAL A 174 -31.05 1.27 7.72
CA VAL A 174 -31.76 0.22 8.48
C VAL A 174 -32.66 0.82 9.56
N LYS A 175 -32.18 1.84 10.31
CA LYS A 175 -33.02 2.53 11.32
C LYS A 175 -34.25 3.18 10.66
N ILE A 176 -34.04 3.91 9.56
CA ILE A 176 -35.11 4.58 8.83
C ILE A 176 -36.13 3.55 8.29
N ALA A 177 -35.65 2.44 7.69
CA ALA A 177 -36.51 1.37 7.16
C ALA A 177 -37.31 0.69 8.28
N ARG A 178 -36.70 0.46 9.45
CA ARG A 178 -37.36 -0.15 10.60
C ARG A 178 -38.44 0.77 11.17
N GLU A 179 -38.17 2.07 11.34
CA GLU A 179 -39.16 3.06 11.76
C GLU A 179 -40.36 3.06 10.80
N GLN A 180 -40.10 2.98 9.49
CA GLN A 180 -41.14 2.99 8.46
C GLN A 180 -42.00 1.71 8.51
N LEU A 181 -41.38 0.55 8.70
CA LEU A 181 -42.09 -0.72 8.86
C LEU A 181 -42.95 -0.71 10.11
N GLU A 182 -42.45 -0.23 11.24
CA GLU A 182 -43.20 -0.12 12.49
C GLU A 182 -44.42 0.82 12.34
N ALA A 183 -44.24 1.96 11.65
CA ALA A 183 -45.36 2.87 11.36
C ALA A 183 -46.41 2.18 10.48
N SER A 184 -46.00 1.45 9.43
CA SER A 184 -46.94 0.72 8.57
C SER A 184 -47.68 -0.39 9.33
N ARG A 185 -47.01 -1.13 10.22
CA ARG A 185 -47.65 -2.16 11.06
C ARG A 185 -48.73 -1.56 11.97
N ARG A 186 -48.47 -0.40 12.59
CA ARG A 186 -49.52 0.32 13.40
C ARG A 186 -50.69 0.73 12.53
N THR A 187 -50.43 1.22 11.32
CA THR A 187 -51.49 1.58 10.36
C THR A 187 -52.32 0.36 9.95
N LEU A 188 -51.68 -0.78 9.67
CA LEU A 188 -52.35 -2.02 9.32
C LEU A 188 -53.29 -2.51 10.46
N GLU A 189 -52.79 -2.48 11.69
CA GLU A 189 -53.61 -2.85 12.86
C GLU A 189 -54.85 -1.96 12.99
N LEU A 190 -54.69 -0.64 12.77
CA LEU A 190 -55.81 0.30 12.80
C LEU A 190 -56.83 -0.02 11.71
N VAL A 191 -56.38 -0.22 10.46
CA VAL A 191 -57.30 -0.46 9.32
C VAL A 191 -58.01 -1.82 9.44
N ARG A 192 -57.40 -2.85 9.99
CA ARG A 192 -58.04 -4.15 10.28
C ARG A 192 -59.16 -3.97 11.32
N ARG A 193 -58.93 -3.18 12.38
CA ARG A 193 -60.00 -2.87 13.36
C ARG A 193 -61.14 -2.08 12.72
N GLN A 194 -60.84 -1.17 11.79
CA GLN A 194 -61.84 -0.37 11.09
C GLN A 194 -62.65 -1.25 10.11
N GLU A 195 -62.04 -2.26 9.49
CA GLU A 195 -62.72 -3.27 8.65
C GLU A 195 -63.69 -4.11 9.50
N GLU A 196 -63.25 -4.63 10.65
CA GLU A 196 -64.09 -5.38 11.59
C GLU A 196 -65.32 -4.56 12.03
N LEU A 197 -65.18 -3.25 12.13
CA LEU A 197 -66.26 -2.30 12.45
C LEU A 197 -67.12 -1.90 11.22
N GLY A 198 -66.74 -2.40 10.02
CA GLY A 198 -67.44 -2.09 8.78
C GLY A 198 -67.21 -0.70 8.20
N THR A 199 -66.21 0.05 8.70
CA THR A 199 -65.87 1.43 8.27
C THR A 199 -64.82 1.44 7.16
N LYS A 200 -64.10 0.35 6.93
CA LYS A 200 -63.11 0.15 5.82
C LYS A 200 -63.45 -1.13 5.08
N SER A 201 -62.94 -1.23 3.84
CA SER A 201 -63.13 -2.41 3.00
C SER A 201 -61.95 -3.38 3.12
N ALA A 202 -62.15 -4.67 2.74
CA ALA A 202 -61.08 -5.65 2.61
C ALA A 202 -60.04 -5.20 1.59
N ALA A 203 -60.41 -4.38 0.60
CA ALA A 203 -59.45 -3.80 -0.35
C ALA A 203 -58.49 -2.79 0.29
N ASP A 204 -59.00 -1.95 1.23
CA ASP A 204 -58.15 -1.02 2.00
C ASP A 204 -57.13 -1.80 2.86
N VAL A 205 -57.58 -2.90 3.51
CA VAL A 205 -56.68 -3.78 4.29
C VAL A 205 -55.60 -4.35 3.42
N ALA A 206 -55.95 -4.95 2.21
CA ALA A 206 -55.00 -5.55 1.29
C ALA A 206 -53.97 -4.52 0.75
N GLU A 207 -54.38 -3.26 0.56
CA GLU A 207 -53.48 -2.19 0.15
C GLU A 207 -52.43 -1.89 1.23
N ILE A 208 -52.80 -1.78 2.49
CA ILE A 208 -51.91 -1.55 3.61
C ILE A 208 -51.02 -2.79 3.89
N GLU A 209 -51.57 -4.03 3.73
CA GLU A 209 -50.78 -5.27 3.81
C GLU A 209 -49.66 -5.31 2.72
N SER A 210 -50.02 -4.92 1.49
CA SER A 210 -49.04 -4.80 0.44
C SER A 210 -47.92 -3.77 0.76
N GLN A 211 -48.30 -2.65 1.38
CA GLN A 211 -47.36 -1.62 1.81
C GLN A 211 -46.44 -2.10 2.96
N GLU A 212 -47.01 -2.80 3.95
CA GLU A 212 -46.23 -3.40 5.05
C GLU A 212 -45.19 -4.39 4.48
N ALA A 213 -45.60 -5.26 3.57
CA ALA A 213 -44.69 -6.22 2.90
C ALA A 213 -43.58 -5.50 2.12
N ASN A 214 -43.89 -4.38 1.47
CA ASN A 214 -42.87 -3.58 0.78
C ASN A 214 -41.83 -2.98 1.75
N TYR A 215 -42.25 -2.52 2.94
CA TYR A 215 -41.32 -1.99 3.95
C TYR A 215 -40.52 -3.10 4.65
N ASP A 216 -41.10 -4.29 4.83
CA ASP A 216 -40.37 -5.46 5.34
C ASP A 216 -39.29 -5.94 4.35
N TYR A 217 -39.64 -5.94 3.05
CA TYR A 217 -38.66 -6.19 1.98
C TYR A 217 -37.54 -5.12 1.96
N LEU A 218 -37.88 -3.82 2.13
CA LEU A 218 -36.93 -2.75 2.21
C LEU A 218 -35.96 -2.94 3.40
N LEU A 219 -36.51 -3.24 4.60
CA LEU A 219 -35.70 -3.49 5.78
C LEU A 219 -34.73 -4.66 5.55
N THR A 220 -35.20 -5.77 5.03
CA THR A 220 -34.35 -6.93 4.69
C THR A 220 -33.24 -6.54 3.72
N THR A 221 -33.57 -5.71 2.73
CA THR A 221 -32.59 -5.24 1.73
C THR A 221 -31.50 -4.38 2.39
N GLU A 222 -31.91 -3.44 3.27
CA GLU A 222 -30.94 -2.56 3.93
C GLU A 222 -30.08 -3.31 4.97
N GLU A 223 -30.66 -4.30 5.68
CA GLU A 223 -29.90 -5.18 6.58
C GLU A 223 -28.85 -6.01 5.82
N ASN A 224 -29.20 -6.53 4.63
CA ASN A 224 -28.23 -7.22 3.77
C ASN A 224 -27.15 -6.26 3.26
N ASN A 225 -27.51 -5.06 2.82
CA ASN A 225 -26.55 -4.04 2.38
C ASN A 225 -25.60 -3.65 3.52
N LEU A 226 -26.09 -3.53 4.74
CA LEU A 226 -25.26 -3.28 5.93
C LEU A 226 -24.25 -4.40 6.16
N ALA A 227 -24.68 -5.66 6.05
CA ALA A 227 -23.80 -6.81 6.18
C ALA A 227 -22.68 -6.79 5.11
N LEU A 228 -23.04 -6.48 3.85
CA LEU A 228 -22.09 -6.35 2.76
C LEU A 228 -21.12 -5.17 2.97
N ALA A 229 -21.58 -4.04 3.49
CA ALA A 229 -20.73 -2.91 3.81
C ALA A 229 -19.70 -3.25 4.90
N TYR A 230 -20.09 -4.00 5.95
CA TYR A 230 -19.12 -4.52 6.94
C TYR A 230 -18.11 -5.48 6.33
N ILE A 231 -18.52 -6.35 5.42
CA ILE A 231 -17.60 -7.25 4.70
C ILE A 231 -16.60 -6.41 3.90
N LYS A 232 -17.07 -5.37 3.19
CA LYS A 232 -16.22 -4.48 2.41
C LYS A 232 -15.23 -3.70 3.27
N LEU A 233 -15.68 -3.16 4.40
CA LEU A 233 -14.81 -2.46 5.34
C LEU A 233 -13.71 -3.39 5.89
N ARG A 234 -14.06 -4.63 6.29
CA ARG A 234 -13.09 -5.64 6.72
C ARG A 234 -12.07 -5.98 5.64
N GLU A 235 -12.52 -6.12 4.39
CA GLU A 235 -11.65 -6.38 3.24
C GLU A 235 -10.61 -5.27 3.07
N VAL A 236 -11.06 -4.01 3.04
CA VAL A 236 -10.17 -2.85 2.84
C VAL A 236 -9.20 -2.69 4.00
N MET A 237 -9.66 -2.93 5.24
CA MET A 237 -8.81 -2.88 6.43
C MET A 237 -7.88 -4.10 6.57
N ASN A 238 -8.08 -5.16 5.79
CA ASN A 238 -7.46 -6.47 6.04
C ASN A 238 -7.71 -6.97 7.47
N TYR A 239 -8.93 -6.74 7.97
CA TYR A 239 -9.32 -7.06 9.35
C TYR A 239 -9.62 -8.56 9.49
N PRO A 240 -9.15 -9.24 10.56
CA PRO A 240 -9.32 -10.70 10.72
C PRO A 240 -10.78 -11.13 10.67
N GLN A 241 -11.03 -12.25 9.94
CA GLN A 241 -12.35 -12.87 9.93
C GLN A 241 -12.59 -13.56 11.29
N GLY A 242 -13.74 -13.28 11.90
CA GLY A 242 -14.10 -13.88 13.19
C GLY A 242 -13.93 -12.95 14.41
N GLU A 243 -13.21 -11.87 14.29
CA GLU A 243 -13.20 -10.82 15.31
C GLU A 243 -14.39 -9.88 15.12
N LYS A 244 -14.99 -9.43 16.22
CA LYS A 244 -16.12 -8.48 16.14
C LYS A 244 -15.58 -7.10 15.77
N LEU A 245 -16.06 -6.54 14.67
CA LEU A 245 -15.76 -5.16 14.27
C LEU A 245 -16.93 -4.27 14.68
N GLU A 246 -16.68 -3.40 15.64
CA GLU A 246 -17.61 -2.35 16.06
C GLU A 246 -17.04 -0.98 15.69
N ILE A 247 -17.85 -0.13 15.08
CA ILE A 247 -17.44 1.22 14.67
C ILE A 247 -18.36 2.26 15.29
N VAL A 248 -17.85 3.48 15.44
CA VAL A 248 -18.64 4.64 15.84
C VAL A 248 -19.48 5.11 14.65
N THR A 249 -20.80 5.00 14.74
CA THR A 249 -21.70 5.41 13.65
C THR A 249 -22.24 6.82 13.81
N ASP A 250 -22.17 7.37 15.02
CA ASP A 250 -22.58 8.76 15.29
C ASP A 250 -21.38 9.69 15.00
N ILE A 251 -21.43 10.32 13.84
CA ILE A 251 -20.38 11.25 13.39
C ILE A 251 -20.98 12.64 13.42
N ASP A 252 -20.47 13.47 14.32
CA ASP A 252 -20.84 14.90 14.35
C ASP A 252 -20.32 15.60 13.09
N LEU A 253 -21.16 16.42 12.48
CA LEU A 253 -20.73 17.36 11.48
C LEU A 253 -19.89 18.45 12.18
N GLU A 254 -18.58 18.38 11.98
CA GLU A 254 -17.77 19.57 12.20
C GLU A 254 -18.37 20.73 11.38
N ALA A 255 -18.38 21.92 11.94
CA ALA A 255 -18.99 23.09 11.29
C ALA A 255 -18.60 23.17 9.81
N LEU A 256 -19.56 23.54 8.94
CA LEU A 256 -19.32 23.75 7.52
C LEU A 256 -18.03 24.57 7.36
N PRO A 257 -16.97 24.06 6.70
CA PRO A 257 -15.69 24.76 6.65
C PRO A 257 -15.83 26.13 6.04
N SER A 258 -15.09 27.09 6.56
CA SER A 258 -14.97 28.41 5.98
C SER A 258 -14.39 28.26 4.56
N ALA A 259 -14.93 28.98 3.61
CA ALA A 259 -14.65 28.85 2.19
C ALA A 259 -13.15 29.03 1.86
N THR A 260 -12.40 27.92 1.80
CA THR A 260 -11.12 27.90 1.12
C THR A 260 -11.39 28.21 -0.34
N SER A 261 -10.70 29.18 -0.93
CA SER A 261 -10.89 29.51 -2.35
C SER A 261 -10.41 28.32 -3.19
N GLU A 262 -11.17 27.97 -4.23
CA GLU A 262 -10.79 26.88 -5.17
C GLU A 262 -9.37 27.10 -5.71
N GLN A 263 -9.02 28.35 -6.07
CA GLN A 263 -7.71 28.67 -6.62
C GLN A 263 -6.57 28.42 -5.63
N ALA A 264 -6.73 28.79 -4.36
CA ALA A 264 -5.70 28.54 -3.35
C ALA A 264 -5.50 27.02 -3.10
N LEU A 265 -6.59 26.24 -3.14
CA LEU A 265 -6.56 24.79 -3.04
C LEU A 265 -5.81 24.16 -4.23
N LEU A 266 -6.11 24.63 -5.45
CA LEU A 266 -5.44 24.18 -6.67
C LEU A 266 -3.95 24.50 -6.65
N ASP A 267 -3.57 25.72 -6.29
CA ASP A 267 -2.18 26.16 -6.23
C ASP A 267 -1.38 25.31 -5.24
N TYR A 268 -1.96 25.02 -4.07
CA TYR A 268 -1.31 24.16 -3.08
C TYR A 268 -1.20 22.70 -3.56
N ALA A 269 -2.27 22.13 -4.10
CA ALA A 269 -2.29 20.75 -4.58
C ALA A 269 -1.32 20.54 -5.75
N LEU A 270 -1.25 21.45 -6.72
CA LEU A 270 -0.31 21.39 -7.86
C LEU A 270 1.16 21.48 -7.41
N ALA A 271 1.42 22.14 -6.29
CA ALA A 271 2.77 22.22 -5.74
C ALA A 271 3.17 20.97 -4.96
N ASN A 272 2.26 20.40 -4.14
CA ASN A 272 2.57 19.47 -3.05
C ASN A 272 1.95 18.07 -3.22
N ASN A 273 1.05 17.84 -4.20
CA ASN A 273 0.39 16.53 -4.32
C ASN A 273 1.42 15.42 -4.63
N PRO A 274 1.43 14.30 -3.84
CA PRO A 274 2.38 13.22 -4.03
C PRO A 274 2.39 12.62 -5.44
N LYS A 275 1.23 12.50 -6.11
CA LYS A 275 1.15 12.00 -7.51
C LYS A 275 1.94 12.89 -8.48
N ILE A 276 1.88 14.21 -8.30
CA ILE A 276 2.65 15.16 -9.13
C ILE A 276 4.13 15.08 -8.80
N ILE A 277 4.50 14.99 -7.54
CA ILE A 277 5.90 14.83 -7.13
C ILE A 277 6.49 13.53 -7.71
N ALA A 278 5.76 12.41 -7.63
CA ALA A 278 6.17 11.14 -8.24
C ALA A 278 6.36 11.24 -9.76
N SER A 279 5.47 11.95 -10.47
CA SER A 279 5.58 12.17 -11.92
C SER A 279 6.79 13.03 -12.30
N ARG A 280 7.12 14.06 -11.50
CA ARG A 280 8.33 14.88 -11.66
C ARG A 280 9.59 14.03 -11.47
N HIS A 281 9.63 13.16 -10.45
CA HIS A 281 10.73 12.21 -10.27
C HIS A 281 10.86 11.23 -11.43
N ALA A 282 9.74 10.72 -11.98
CA ALA A 282 9.76 9.85 -13.17
C ALA A 282 10.33 10.56 -14.41
N THR A 283 9.99 11.82 -14.61
CA THR A 283 10.50 12.65 -15.69
C THR A 283 12.00 12.91 -15.54
N GLU A 284 12.46 13.23 -14.33
CA GLU A 284 13.88 13.43 -14.02
C GLU A 284 14.70 12.14 -14.19
N GLN A 285 14.18 11.01 -13.72
CA GLN A 285 14.80 9.69 -13.92
C GLN A 285 14.97 9.38 -15.42
N SER A 286 13.95 9.65 -16.23
CA SER A 286 14.00 9.47 -17.68
C SER A 286 15.02 10.41 -18.36
N ARG A 287 15.15 11.66 -17.88
CA ARG A 287 16.17 12.62 -18.33
C ARG A 287 17.58 12.08 -18.05
N LEU A 288 17.82 11.53 -16.87
CA LEU A 288 19.11 10.95 -16.48
C LEU A 288 19.41 9.66 -17.28
N ASN A 289 18.41 8.85 -17.59
CA ASN A 289 18.54 7.70 -18.48
C ASN A 289 18.92 8.11 -19.92
N LEU A 290 18.38 9.22 -20.41
CA LEU A 290 18.83 9.80 -21.69
C LEU A 290 20.27 10.28 -21.61
N ALA A 291 20.68 10.92 -20.52
CA ALA A 291 22.07 11.35 -20.31
C ALA A 291 23.03 10.12 -20.27
N ARG A 292 22.62 9.04 -19.60
CA ARG A 292 23.32 7.76 -19.60
C ARG A 292 23.48 7.19 -21.02
N ALA A 293 22.41 7.17 -21.81
CA ALA A 293 22.44 6.65 -23.18
C ALA A 293 23.33 7.49 -24.11
N LYS A 294 23.46 8.80 -23.87
CA LYS A 294 24.42 9.65 -24.59
C LYS A 294 25.87 9.26 -24.31
N GLY A 295 26.17 8.78 -23.10
CA GLY A 295 27.51 8.33 -22.69
C GLY A 295 28.05 7.16 -23.52
N ALA A 296 27.18 6.38 -24.19
CA ALA A 296 27.61 5.28 -25.06
C ALA A 296 28.41 5.70 -26.32
N TYR A 297 28.45 6.99 -26.62
CA TYR A 297 29.31 7.55 -27.69
C TYR A 297 30.72 7.92 -27.19
N SER A 298 30.93 7.97 -25.90
CA SER A 298 32.20 8.37 -25.31
C SER A 298 33.16 7.17 -25.21
N PRO A 299 34.48 7.41 -25.24
CA PRO A 299 35.45 6.40 -24.87
C PRO A 299 35.20 5.88 -23.45
N SER A 300 35.62 4.64 -23.19
CA SER A 300 35.61 4.04 -21.86
C SER A 300 37.02 3.61 -21.46
N LEU A 301 37.37 3.85 -20.18
CA LEU A 301 38.65 3.54 -19.57
C LEU A 301 38.44 2.62 -18.40
N TYR A 302 39.03 1.46 -18.41
CA TYR A 302 38.97 0.44 -17.37
C TYR A 302 40.32 0.14 -16.80
N LEU A 303 40.40 -0.05 -15.51
CA LEU A 303 41.56 -0.58 -14.80
C LEU A 303 41.31 -2.06 -14.49
N TYR A 304 42.22 -2.92 -14.86
CA TYR A 304 42.24 -4.34 -14.50
C TYR A 304 43.46 -4.62 -13.67
N GLY A 305 43.36 -5.53 -12.75
CA GLY A 305 44.49 -6.08 -12.00
C GLY A 305 44.22 -7.52 -11.63
N GLY A 306 45.26 -8.30 -11.54
CA GLY A 306 45.09 -9.67 -11.13
C GLY A 306 46.39 -10.28 -10.60
N TYR A 307 46.22 -11.36 -9.85
CA TYR A 307 47.29 -12.20 -9.36
C TYR A 307 46.86 -13.65 -9.57
N ASN A 308 47.69 -14.42 -10.24
CA ASN A 308 47.39 -15.78 -10.65
C ASN A 308 48.58 -16.72 -10.47
N THR A 309 48.29 -18.01 -10.34
CA THR A 309 49.29 -19.09 -10.39
C THR A 309 48.65 -20.31 -11.07
N SER A 310 49.48 -21.22 -11.51
CA SER A 310 49.02 -22.41 -12.20
C SER A 310 49.85 -23.64 -11.81
N TYR A 311 49.23 -24.79 -11.98
CA TYR A 311 49.87 -26.09 -11.90
C TYR A 311 49.57 -26.84 -13.20
N TYR A 312 50.60 -27.50 -13.74
CA TYR A 312 50.54 -28.30 -14.96
C TYR A 312 51.25 -29.63 -14.76
N ILE A 313 50.69 -30.71 -15.26
CA ILE A 313 51.33 -32.03 -15.28
C ILE A 313 50.92 -32.78 -16.54
N ASP A 314 51.93 -33.43 -17.12
CA ASP A 314 51.75 -34.44 -18.13
C ASP A 314 51.76 -35.82 -17.46
N PHE A 315 50.67 -36.59 -17.63
CA PHE A 315 50.55 -37.91 -17.02
C PHE A 315 51.49 -38.97 -17.62
N ASP A 316 51.97 -38.77 -18.84
CA ASP A 316 52.87 -39.69 -19.52
C ASP A 316 54.33 -39.42 -19.13
N ASN A 317 54.65 -38.19 -18.65
CA ASN A 317 56.00 -37.84 -18.21
C ASN A 317 56.03 -37.04 -16.90
N LYS A 318 55.42 -37.58 -15.85
CA LYS A 318 55.26 -36.89 -14.54
C LYS A 318 56.59 -36.46 -13.90
N ALA A 319 57.69 -37.21 -14.16
CA ALA A 319 58.98 -36.91 -13.54
C ALA A 319 59.61 -35.61 -14.08
N ALA A 320 59.19 -35.13 -15.24
CA ALA A 320 59.73 -33.90 -15.86
C ALA A 320 59.16 -32.62 -15.25
N TYR A 321 58.16 -32.73 -14.35
CA TYR A 321 57.42 -31.58 -13.78
C TYR A 321 57.64 -31.47 -12.29
N ASP A 322 57.80 -30.25 -11.82
CA ASP A 322 57.89 -29.95 -10.40
C ASP A 322 56.61 -30.33 -9.63
N PRO A 323 56.75 -30.73 -8.36
CA PRO A 323 55.58 -30.96 -7.49
C PRO A 323 54.67 -29.73 -7.43
N PHE A 324 53.37 -29.95 -7.15
CA PHE A 324 52.36 -28.93 -7.07
C PHE A 324 52.81 -27.70 -6.26
N GLY A 325 53.35 -27.89 -5.04
CA GLY A 325 53.74 -26.78 -4.14
C GLY A 325 54.88 -25.92 -4.72
N THR A 326 55.78 -26.51 -5.53
CA THR A 326 56.85 -25.80 -6.21
C THR A 326 56.30 -24.97 -7.37
N GLN A 327 55.54 -25.61 -8.24
CA GLN A 327 54.89 -24.89 -9.36
C GLN A 327 53.97 -23.80 -8.87
N PHE A 328 53.13 -24.05 -7.82
CA PHE A 328 52.23 -23.07 -7.23
C PHE A 328 52.99 -21.82 -6.75
N ARG A 329 54.18 -21.97 -6.23
CA ARG A 329 55.02 -20.83 -5.78
C ARG A 329 55.74 -20.16 -6.96
N ASN A 330 56.23 -20.94 -7.91
CA ASN A 330 57.08 -20.42 -8.97
C ASN A 330 56.28 -19.78 -10.12
N ASN A 331 55.07 -20.26 -10.40
CA ASN A 331 54.20 -19.78 -11.47
C ASN A 331 53.36 -18.55 -11.07
N ARG A 332 53.66 -17.94 -9.91
CA ARG A 332 52.93 -16.73 -9.48
C ARG A 332 53.25 -15.54 -10.37
N GLY A 333 52.19 -14.90 -10.84
CA GLY A 333 52.28 -13.70 -11.63
C GLY A 333 51.23 -12.68 -11.28
N GLY A 334 51.56 -11.41 -11.33
CA GLY A 334 50.63 -10.32 -11.16
C GLY A 334 50.68 -9.36 -12.36
N TYR A 335 49.54 -8.73 -12.64
CA TYR A 335 49.47 -7.72 -13.70
C TYR A 335 48.57 -6.57 -13.28
N ILE A 336 48.84 -5.39 -13.82
CA ILE A 336 47.95 -4.21 -13.82
C ILE A 336 47.86 -3.78 -15.29
N GLN A 337 46.63 -3.57 -15.74
CA GLN A 337 46.35 -3.20 -17.14
C GLN A 337 45.36 -2.05 -17.19
N LEU A 338 45.67 -1.03 -17.97
CA LEU A 338 44.74 0.06 -18.30
C LEU A 338 44.23 -0.19 -19.73
N SER A 339 42.92 -0.24 -19.93
CA SER A 339 42.30 -0.48 -21.23
C SER A 339 41.41 0.68 -21.63
N LEU A 340 41.75 1.34 -22.74
CA LEU A 340 40.92 2.40 -23.35
C LEU A 340 40.19 1.80 -24.56
N SER A 341 38.85 1.86 -24.52
CA SER A 341 37.99 1.44 -25.63
C SER A 341 37.30 2.66 -26.24
N ILE A 342 37.46 2.85 -27.54
CA ILE A 342 36.89 3.94 -28.32
C ILE A 342 35.87 3.36 -29.29
N PRO A 343 34.55 3.59 -29.12
CA PRO A 343 33.54 3.08 -30.02
C PRO A 343 33.55 3.84 -31.35
N ILE A 344 34.03 3.21 -32.43
CA ILE A 344 34.02 3.81 -33.79
C ILE A 344 32.70 3.49 -34.50
N PHE A 345 32.29 2.25 -34.52
CA PHE A 345 31.03 1.80 -35.10
C PHE A 345 30.50 0.60 -34.33
N ASN A 346 29.24 0.66 -33.91
CA ASN A 346 28.58 -0.36 -33.09
C ASN A 346 27.23 -0.82 -33.68
N GLY A 347 27.13 -0.87 -35.00
CA GLY A 347 25.89 -1.30 -35.68
C GLY A 347 24.69 -0.45 -35.36
N LEU A 348 24.85 0.88 -35.17
CA LEU A 348 23.81 1.85 -34.76
C LEU A 348 23.21 1.64 -33.37
N SER A 349 23.74 0.73 -32.55
CA SER A 349 23.20 0.42 -31.23
C SER A 349 23.13 1.64 -30.30
N ALA A 350 24.23 2.43 -30.25
CA ALA A 350 24.27 3.66 -29.45
C ALA A 350 23.23 4.70 -29.94
N ARG A 351 23.12 4.86 -31.27
CA ARG A 351 22.13 5.78 -31.87
C ARG A 351 20.70 5.37 -31.54
N SER A 352 20.38 4.09 -31.69
CA SER A 352 19.06 3.54 -31.40
C SER A 352 18.71 3.64 -29.91
N SER A 353 19.66 3.33 -29.02
CA SER A 353 19.49 3.47 -27.56
C SER A 353 19.25 4.91 -27.15
N LYS A 354 20.02 5.87 -27.66
CA LYS A 354 19.79 7.31 -27.43
C LYS A 354 18.40 7.74 -27.91
N ARG A 355 17.98 7.28 -29.11
CA ARG A 355 16.68 7.64 -29.67
C ARG A 355 15.52 7.09 -28.82
N ARG A 356 15.60 5.82 -28.40
CA ARG A 356 14.61 5.23 -27.48
C ARG A 356 14.57 5.97 -26.15
N ALA A 357 15.71 6.30 -25.57
CA ALA A 357 15.78 7.06 -24.32
C ALA A 357 15.22 8.50 -24.47
N ALA A 358 15.42 9.15 -25.62
CA ALA A 358 14.81 10.45 -25.91
C ALA A 358 13.28 10.37 -26.02
N ASN A 359 12.78 9.32 -26.68
CA ASN A 359 11.33 9.08 -26.77
C ASN A 359 10.73 8.79 -25.36
N ALA A 360 11.42 7.96 -24.56
CA ALA A 360 10.99 7.67 -23.18
C ALA A 360 10.96 8.94 -22.30
N TYR A 361 11.95 9.83 -22.45
CA TYR A 361 11.95 11.11 -21.75
C TYR A 361 10.78 12.00 -22.20
N ARG A 362 10.50 12.07 -23.51
CA ARG A 362 9.36 12.83 -24.03
C ARG A 362 8.03 12.25 -23.55
N SER A 363 7.91 10.92 -23.53
CA SER A 363 6.73 10.23 -22.97
C SER A 363 6.51 10.57 -21.49
N ALA A 364 7.58 10.57 -20.68
CA ALA A 364 7.48 10.93 -19.26
C ALA A 364 7.05 12.40 -19.06
N GLN A 365 7.49 13.33 -19.94
CA GLN A 365 7.02 14.72 -19.91
C GLN A 365 5.51 14.84 -20.22
N LEU A 366 5.02 14.07 -21.17
CA LEU A 366 3.59 14.05 -21.52
C LEU A 366 2.76 13.43 -20.39
N GLU A 367 3.28 12.37 -19.77
CA GLU A 367 2.63 11.73 -18.61
C GLU A 367 2.57 12.69 -17.41
N GLN A 368 3.63 13.46 -17.15
CA GLN A 368 3.61 14.49 -16.11
C GLN A 368 2.50 15.50 -16.34
N VAL A 369 2.36 16.01 -17.57
CA VAL A 369 1.27 16.94 -17.92
C VAL A 369 -0.11 16.28 -17.75
N ALA A 370 -0.24 15.00 -18.09
CA ALA A 370 -1.50 14.25 -17.89
C ALA A 370 -1.85 14.11 -16.40
N VAL A 371 -0.87 13.78 -15.56
CA VAL A 371 -1.04 13.69 -14.10
C VAL A 371 -1.40 15.05 -13.50
N GLU A 372 -0.72 16.12 -13.89
CA GLU A 372 -1.03 17.48 -13.42
C GLU A 372 -2.48 17.87 -13.74
N ARG A 373 -2.95 17.62 -14.98
CA ARG A 373 -4.35 17.87 -15.37
C ARG A 373 -5.34 16.97 -14.64
N ALA A 374 -4.99 15.71 -14.39
CA ALA A 374 -5.86 14.80 -13.66
C ALA A 374 -6.05 15.26 -12.21
N VAL A 375 -4.98 15.69 -11.54
CA VAL A 375 -5.04 16.23 -10.18
C VAL A 375 -5.82 17.55 -10.16
N GLU A 376 -5.59 18.47 -11.11
CA GLU A 376 -6.35 19.69 -11.26
C GLU A 376 -7.86 19.42 -11.34
N SER A 377 -8.25 18.50 -12.23
CA SER A 377 -9.65 18.08 -12.40
C SER A 377 -10.22 17.43 -11.14
N GLU A 378 -9.46 16.54 -10.48
CA GLU A 378 -9.88 15.83 -9.27
C GLU A 378 -10.12 16.83 -8.11
N VAL A 379 -9.25 17.80 -7.93
CA VAL A 379 -9.36 18.85 -6.91
C VAL A 379 -10.56 19.75 -7.16
N SER A 380 -10.72 20.26 -8.39
CA SER A 380 -11.87 21.10 -8.76
C SER A 380 -13.20 20.37 -8.59
N GLN A 381 -13.27 19.09 -9.02
CA GLN A 381 -14.47 18.27 -8.82
C GLN A 381 -14.77 18.05 -7.35
N THR A 382 -13.76 17.76 -6.55
CA THR A 382 -13.91 17.51 -5.11
C THR A 382 -14.41 18.77 -4.38
N TRP A 383 -13.84 19.93 -4.70
CA TRP A 383 -14.26 21.21 -4.17
C TRP A 383 -15.71 21.52 -4.54
N GLN A 384 -16.08 21.39 -5.82
CA GLN A 384 -17.44 21.61 -6.30
C GLN A 384 -18.46 20.65 -5.67
N GLN A 385 -18.09 19.36 -5.54
CA GLN A 385 -18.93 18.36 -4.90
C GLN A 385 -19.12 18.65 -3.42
N MET A 386 -18.08 19.03 -2.68
CA MET A 386 -18.19 19.44 -1.29
C MET A 386 -19.22 20.57 -1.11
N HIS A 387 -19.11 21.63 -1.90
CA HIS A 387 -20.06 22.76 -1.86
C HIS A 387 -21.48 22.35 -2.28
N GLY A 388 -21.59 21.47 -3.28
CA GLY A 388 -22.88 20.93 -3.73
C GLY A 388 -23.58 20.13 -2.62
N PHE A 389 -22.88 19.17 -2.02
CA PHE A 389 -23.42 18.33 -0.95
C PHE A 389 -23.72 19.14 0.33
N GLY A 390 -22.90 20.15 0.66
CA GLY A 390 -23.18 21.04 1.77
C GLY A 390 -24.48 21.80 1.59
N LYS A 391 -24.73 22.35 0.40
CA LYS A 391 -26.02 23.00 0.07
C LYS A 391 -27.18 22.01 0.10
N GLN A 392 -26.99 20.80 -0.47
CA GLN A 392 -28.01 19.74 -0.47
C GLN A 392 -28.37 19.30 0.95
N TYR A 393 -27.40 19.21 1.85
CA TYR A 393 -27.63 18.88 3.24
C TYR A 393 -28.53 19.92 3.93
N VAL A 394 -28.19 21.21 3.82
CA VAL A 394 -29.01 22.32 4.39
C VAL A 394 -30.42 22.37 3.80
N GLN A 395 -30.55 22.13 2.48
CA GLN A 395 -31.86 22.07 1.83
C GLN A 395 -32.62 20.80 2.23
N GLY A 396 -31.90 19.67 2.41
CA GLY A 396 -32.41 18.40 2.86
C GLY A 396 -33.06 18.51 4.26
N GLU A 397 -32.49 19.28 5.16
CA GLU A 397 -33.11 19.54 6.48
C GLU A 397 -34.50 20.18 6.37
N LYS A 398 -34.62 21.20 5.52
CA LYS A 398 -35.93 21.86 5.28
C LYS A 398 -36.91 20.88 4.60
N LYS A 399 -36.41 20.08 3.62
CA LYS A 399 -37.23 19.06 2.94
C LYS A 399 -37.73 18.00 3.88
N VAL A 400 -36.88 17.48 4.78
CA VAL A 400 -37.31 16.50 5.81
C VAL A 400 -38.32 17.10 6.76
N SER A 401 -38.10 18.32 7.28
CA SER A 401 -39.06 19.01 8.18
C SER A 401 -40.42 19.20 7.51
N ALA A 402 -40.47 19.66 6.26
CA ALA A 402 -41.71 19.83 5.53
C ALA A 402 -42.43 18.51 5.22
N ALA A 403 -41.66 17.49 4.81
CA ALA A 403 -42.20 16.16 4.52
C ALA A 403 -42.73 15.46 5.79
N GLN A 404 -42.06 15.64 6.93
CA GLN A 404 -42.53 15.12 8.22
C GLN A 404 -43.88 15.74 8.62
N LEU A 405 -44.00 17.09 8.52
CA LEU A 405 -45.23 17.77 8.82
C LEU A 405 -46.38 17.35 7.89
N ALA A 406 -46.05 17.14 6.60
CA ALA A 406 -47.02 16.66 5.62
C ALA A 406 -47.48 15.21 5.93
N TYR A 407 -46.54 14.34 6.31
CA TYR A 407 -46.84 12.97 6.71
C TYR A 407 -47.71 12.92 7.95
N ASP A 408 -47.38 13.68 9.02
CA ASP A 408 -48.15 13.75 10.27
C ASP A 408 -49.57 14.27 10.01
N GLY A 409 -49.72 15.22 9.07
CA GLY A 409 -51.01 15.71 8.63
C GLY A 409 -51.81 14.70 7.82
N ALA A 410 -51.15 13.93 6.97
CA ALA A 410 -51.78 12.84 6.19
C ALA A 410 -52.20 11.68 7.10
N GLU A 411 -51.38 11.28 8.05
CA GLU A 411 -51.69 10.25 9.05
C GLU A 411 -52.97 10.59 9.82
N ARG A 412 -53.07 11.79 10.39
CA ARG A 412 -54.28 12.24 11.11
C ARG A 412 -55.52 12.26 10.19
N LYS A 413 -55.41 12.71 8.94
CA LYS A 413 -56.53 12.69 7.99
C LYS A 413 -56.95 11.26 7.64
N PHE A 414 -55.99 10.36 7.48
CA PHE A 414 -56.28 8.96 7.19
C PHE A 414 -56.98 8.25 8.34
N GLU A 415 -56.53 8.49 9.59
CA GLU A 415 -57.19 8.00 10.82
C GLU A 415 -58.67 8.43 10.90
N ASN A 416 -58.99 9.66 10.45
CA ASN A 416 -60.33 10.20 10.41
C ASN A 416 -61.09 9.86 9.11
N GLY A 417 -60.52 9.00 8.21
CA GLY A 417 -61.17 8.59 6.98
C GLY A 417 -61.31 9.66 5.90
N LEU A 418 -60.51 10.75 5.99
CA LEU A 418 -60.57 11.89 5.08
C LEU A 418 -59.73 11.77 3.83
N ILE A 419 -58.78 10.83 3.79
CA ILE A 419 -57.92 10.54 2.64
C ILE A 419 -57.78 9.03 2.43
N SER A 420 -57.34 8.64 1.25
CA SER A 420 -57.09 7.23 0.89
C SER A 420 -55.76 6.69 1.47
N ALA A 421 -55.64 5.35 1.52
CA ALA A 421 -54.38 4.70 1.86
C ALA A 421 -53.23 5.08 0.92
N LEU A 422 -53.54 5.26 -0.38
CA LEU A 422 -52.59 5.73 -1.38
C LEU A 422 -52.02 7.13 -1.10
N ASP A 423 -52.85 8.05 -0.60
CA ASP A 423 -52.38 9.40 -0.24
C ASP A 423 -51.45 9.35 0.96
N LEU A 424 -51.75 8.53 1.98
CA LEU A 424 -50.89 8.31 3.16
C LEU A 424 -49.56 7.69 2.71
N GLN A 425 -49.60 6.67 1.86
CA GLN A 425 -48.42 6.01 1.29
C GLN A 425 -47.52 7.00 0.53
N THR A 426 -48.12 7.87 -0.27
CA THR A 426 -47.40 8.91 -1.02
C THR A 426 -46.65 9.85 -0.10
N ALA A 427 -47.30 10.30 0.99
CA ALA A 427 -46.67 11.14 2.01
C ALA A 427 -45.51 10.40 2.72
N ALA A 428 -45.74 9.13 3.10
CA ALA A 428 -44.71 8.28 3.74
C ALA A 428 -43.49 8.07 2.85
N ASN A 429 -43.70 7.75 1.58
CA ASN A 429 -42.61 7.58 0.61
C ASN A 429 -41.84 8.89 0.37
N THR A 430 -42.54 10.04 0.37
CA THR A 430 -41.93 11.36 0.25
C THR A 430 -41.01 11.66 1.46
N LEU A 431 -41.45 11.32 2.66
CA LEU A 431 -40.66 11.45 3.87
C LEU A 431 -39.45 10.53 3.88
N LEU A 432 -39.64 9.26 3.52
CA LEU A 432 -38.56 8.27 3.41
C LEU A 432 -37.49 8.75 2.45
N GLN A 433 -37.87 9.22 1.25
CA GLN A 433 -36.97 9.76 0.25
C GLN A 433 -36.22 11.00 0.78
N ALA A 434 -36.91 11.91 1.47
CA ALA A 434 -36.32 13.11 2.04
C ALA A 434 -35.28 12.78 3.13
N LYS A 435 -35.56 11.81 4.02
CA LYS A 435 -34.61 11.33 5.03
C LYS A 435 -33.38 10.69 4.38
N SER A 436 -33.56 9.84 3.37
CA SER A 436 -32.48 9.17 2.65
C SER A 436 -31.59 10.16 1.88
N ASP A 437 -32.21 11.14 1.20
CA ASP A 437 -31.46 12.18 0.46
C ASP A 437 -30.62 13.05 1.42
N LYS A 438 -31.18 13.45 2.57
CA LYS A 438 -30.45 14.21 3.59
C LYS A 438 -29.26 13.41 4.14
N LEU A 439 -29.47 12.14 4.47
CA LEU A 439 -28.43 11.26 4.99
C LEU A 439 -27.27 11.13 3.97
N ARG A 440 -27.60 10.86 2.72
CA ARG A 440 -26.62 10.76 1.64
C ARG A 440 -25.82 12.05 1.46
N ALA A 441 -26.50 13.20 1.44
CA ALA A 441 -25.85 14.50 1.30
C ALA A 441 -24.91 14.79 2.49
N ARG A 442 -25.32 14.45 3.73
CA ARG A 442 -24.48 14.58 4.92
C ARG A 442 -23.19 13.79 4.81
N LEU A 443 -23.27 12.50 4.51
CA LEU A 443 -22.10 11.62 4.47
C LEU A 443 -21.17 11.96 3.31
N GLN A 444 -21.72 12.26 2.14
CA GLN A 444 -20.91 12.70 0.99
C GLN A 444 -20.21 14.04 1.28
N TYR A 445 -20.87 14.96 1.98
CA TYR A 445 -20.23 16.19 2.42
C TYR A 445 -19.03 15.93 3.32
N ILE A 446 -19.16 15.05 4.33
CA ILE A 446 -18.07 14.68 5.23
C ILE A 446 -16.87 14.11 4.46
N VAL A 447 -17.12 13.16 3.54
CA VAL A 447 -16.06 12.58 2.70
C VAL A 447 -15.36 13.66 1.88
N LYS A 448 -16.12 14.52 1.20
CA LYS A 448 -15.54 15.55 0.32
C LYS A 448 -14.84 16.65 1.11
N SER A 449 -15.31 16.99 2.30
CA SER A 449 -14.64 17.91 3.21
C SER A 449 -13.26 17.37 3.64
N ARG A 450 -13.18 16.09 4.04
CA ARG A 450 -11.90 15.43 4.37
C ARG A 450 -10.94 15.41 3.17
N MET A 451 -11.46 15.20 1.96
CA MET A 451 -10.63 15.24 0.73
C MET A 451 -10.13 16.66 0.43
N VAL A 452 -10.95 17.69 0.63
CA VAL A 452 -10.52 19.09 0.48
C VAL A 452 -9.43 19.44 1.49
N ASP A 453 -9.57 19.01 2.75
CA ASP A 453 -8.56 19.18 3.78
C ASP A 453 -7.23 18.51 3.39
N TYR A 454 -7.28 17.29 2.84
CA TYR A 454 -6.11 16.60 2.32
C TYR A 454 -5.43 17.37 1.19
N TYR A 455 -6.18 17.89 0.22
CA TYR A 455 -5.62 18.72 -0.85
C TYR A 455 -5.10 20.08 -0.36
N ASN A 456 -5.50 20.49 0.83
CA ASN A 456 -4.97 21.68 1.52
C ASN A 456 -3.77 21.36 2.44
N GLY A 457 -3.30 20.11 2.46
CA GLY A 457 -2.10 19.68 3.19
C GLY A 457 -2.37 19.16 4.60
N MET A 458 -3.63 18.98 5.00
CA MET A 458 -3.93 18.30 6.25
C MET A 458 -3.82 16.78 6.06
N PRO A 459 -3.28 16.03 7.05
CA PRO A 459 -3.24 14.58 6.94
C PRO A 459 -4.64 13.99 6.90
N LEU A 460 -4.84 12.92 6.12
CA LEU A 460 -6.11 12.19 6.05
C LEU A 460 -6.45 11.54 7.40
N ILE A 461 -5.45 10.99 8.08
CA ILE A 461 -5.54 10.36 9.41
C ILE A 461 -5.17 11.42 10.44
N ARG A 462 -6.09 11.75 11.33
CA ARG A 462 -5.94 12.78 12.37
C ARG A 462 -5.62 12.19 13.74
#